data_9cc9b27e6b658d7a51f84bf005dfd052
#
_entry.id   9cc9b27e6b658d7a51f84bf005dfd052
#
_cell.length_a   1.000
_cell.length_b   1.000
_cell.length_c   1.000
_cell.angle_alpha   90.00
_cell.angle_beta   90.00
_cell.angle_gamma   90.00
#
_symmetry.space_group_name_H-M   'P 1'
#
loop_
_entity.id
_entity.type
_entity.pdbx_description
1 polymer ?
#
loop_
_entity_poly.entity_id
_entity_poly.type
_entity_poly.pdbx_seq_one_letter_code
_entity_poly.pdbx_strand_id
1 'polypeptide(L)'
;RELEEKVEHTRREKEEAIRGQDFEKAAMLRDAEEDFRKELEQQKTAWRSGQNTGAVTAEDVAAVVSGWTGVPVTTLTEAESARLLGLEEALHRRVVGQEEAVRAVARAVRRGRVGLKEPGRPTGCFLFLGPTGVGKTELCKALAATLFGSEEALLRFDMSEYMEKHAVSRLIGSPPGYVGHEEGGQLTEKVRRRPYCVVLFDEIEKAHPDIWGILLQIMEDGMVTDAQGRKADFKNAIVVLTSNVGSKLGFSATERRDGETRPIEELKAAVLDDLKKVFRPEFLNRLDETIVFTQLGRTEIQAIARRMLERVGERMKALGVTLRFTDRALETLADQGFDPDYGARPLRRTIRAQVEDVAAEQLLSGALQAGDTALVDGAENGLRLYAQPAGTQALNTKENEL
;
A
#
# COMPACT_ATOMS: atom_id res chain seq x y z
N ARG A 1 -35.77 -3.37 -1.54
CA ARG A 1 -35.62 -2.28 -0.55
C ARG A 1 -36.62 -1.15 -0.83
N GLU A 2 -36.58 -0.47 -1.98
CA GLU A 2 -37.49 0.64 -2.30
C GLU A 2 -39.00 0.26 -2.19
N LEU A 3 -39.41 -0.93 -2.66
CA LEU A 3 -40.77 -1.42 -2.51
C LEU A 3 -41.14 -1.80 -1.06
N GLU A 4 -40.18 -2.32 -0.31
CA GLU A 4 -40.38 -2.61 1.14
C GLU A 4 -40.57 -1.32 1.92
N GLU A 5 -39.81 -0.27 1.62
CA GLU A 5 -39.99 1.06 2.20
C GLU A 5 -41.32 1.69 1.85
N LYS A 6 -41.78 1.54 0.58
CA LYS A 6 -43.11 2.02 0.16
C LYS A 6 -44.24 1.32 0.88
N VAL A 7 -44.18 0.00 1.02
CA VAL A 7 -45.20 -0.77 1.77
C VAL A 7 -45.25 -0.30 3.23
N GLU A 8 -44.12 -0.12 3.86
CA GLU A 8 -44.05 0.31 5.27
C GLU A 8 -44.52 1.76 5.46
N HIS A 9 -44.19 2.65 4.50
CA HIS A 9 -44.67 4.04 4.49
C HIS A 9 -46.20 4.11 4.33
N THR A 10 -46.74 3.43 3.34
CA THR A 10 -48.22 3.39 3.06
C THR A 10 -48.95 2.78 4.26
N ARG A 11 -48.36 1.80 4.93
CA ARG A 11 -48.92 1.22 6.14
C ARG A 11 -49.02 2.24 7.27
N ARG A 12 -48.00 3.03 7.49
CA ARG A 12 -47.97 4.08 8.55
C ARG A 12 -49.01 5.16 8.27
N GLU A 13 -49.07 5.63 7.00
CA GLU A 13 -50.09 6.62 6.60
C GLU A 13 -51.54 6.09 6.78
N LYS A 14 -51.78 4.80 6.48
CA LYS A 14 -53.05 4.15 6.73
C LYS A 14 -53.40 4.13 8.21
N GLU A 15 -52.47 3.80 9.11
CA GLU A 15 -52.67 3.81 10.54
C GLU A 15 -52.95 5.23 11.08
N GLU A 16 -52.28 6.25 10.51
CA GLU A 16 -52.58 7.67 10.84
C GLU A 16 -53.98 8.10 10.39
N ALA A 17 -54.40 7.71 9.15
CA ALA A 17 -55.71 8.02 8.65
C ALA A 17 -56.83 7.35 9.48
N ILE A 18 -56.60 6.11 9.96
CA ILE A 18 -57.55 5.42 10.86
C ILE A 18 -57.64 6.17 12.19
N ARG A 19 -56.54 6.62 12.79
CA ARG A 19 -56.53 7.40 14.02
C ARG A 19 -57.21 8.76 13.85
N GLY A 20 -57.09 9.37 12.67
CA GLY A 20 -57.77 10.61 12.31
C GLY A 20 -59.24 10.45 11.88
N GLN A 21 -59.80 9.23 11.96
CA GLN A 21 -61.18 8.89 11.51
C GLN A 21 -61.46 9.22 10.04
N ASP A 22 -60.45 9.31 9.21
CA ASP A 22 -60.57 9.50 7.75
C ASP A 22 -60.62 8.12 7.08
N PHE A 23 -61.79 7.54 7.06
CA PHE A 23 -62.03 6.18 6.57
C PHE A 23 -61.93 6.08 5.04
N GLU A 24 -62.19 7.17 4.35
CA GLU A 24 -62.10 7.20 2.85
C GLU A 24 -60.61 7.14 2.43
N LYS A 25 -59.77 7.95 3.06
CA LYS A 25 -58.31 7.91 2.85
C LYS A 25 -57.69 6.59 3.31
N ALA A 26 -58.15 6.03 4.43
CA ALA A 26 -57.69 4.74 4.93
C ALA A 26 -58.02 3.57 3.98
N ALA A 27 -59.18 3.62 3.30
CA ALA A 27 -59.57 2.63 2.26
C ALA A 27 -58.64 2.71 1.04
N MET A 28 -58.36 3.90 0.53
CA MET A 28 -57.47 4.09 -0.61
C MET A 28 -56.01 3.63 -0.28
N LEU A 29 -55.52 3.94 0.92
CA LEU A 29 -54.21 3.51 1.34
C LEU A 29 -54.10 2.00 1.57
N ARG A 30 -55.19 1.34 1.98
CA ARG A 30 -55.26 -0.11 2.06
C ARG A 30 -55.10 -0.77 0.72
N ASP A 31 -55.79 -0.26 -0.29
CA ASP A 31 -55.76 -0.80 -1.63
C ASP A 31 -54.37 -0.59 -2.28
N ALA A 32 -53.76 0.57 -2.05
CA ALA A 32 -52.39 0.85 -2.46
C ALA A 32 -51.35 -0.06 -1.76
N GLU A 33 -51.50 -0.33 -0.45
CA GLU A 33 -50.66 -1.28 0.28
C GLU A 33 -50.73 -2.69 -0.30
N GLU A 34 -51.93 -3.13 -0.64
CA GLU A 34 -52.16 -4.46 -1.24
C GLU A 34 -51.51 -4.59 -2.63
N ASP A 35 -51.56 -3.54 -3.43
CA ASP A 35 -50.94 -3.52 -4.76
C ASP A 35 -49.42 -3.52 -4.66
N PHE A 36 -48.81 -2.71 -3.79
CA PHE A 36 -47.35 -2.74 -3.54
C PHE A 36 -46.90 -4.08 -2.97
N ARG A 37 -47.75 -4.74 -2.17
CA ARG A 37 -47.44 -6.06 -1.61
C ARG A 37 -47.47 -7.15 -2.69
N LYS A 38 -48.42 -7.08 -3.63
CA LYS A 38 -48.49 -7.98 -4.80
C LYS A 38 -47.29 -7.79 -5.72
N GLU A 39 -46.88 -6.55 -5.95
CA GLU A 39 -45.70 -6.23 -6.77
C GLU A 39 -44.41 -6.74 -6.11
N LEU A 40 -44.26 -6.57 -4.81
CA LEU A 40 -43.16 -7.10 -4.04
C LEU A 40 -43.05 -8.64 -4.08
N GLU A 41 -44.20 -9.32 -3.96
CA GLU A 41 -44.27 -10.79 -4.08
C GLU A 41 -43.94 -11.24 -5.51
N GLN A 42 -44.42 -10.56 -6.55
CA GLN A 42 -44.08 -10.85 -7.92
C GLN A 42 -42.59 -10.67 -8.18
N GLN A 43 -42.00 -9.58 -7.71
CA GLN A 43 -40.57 -9.37 -7.84
C GLN A 43 -39.74 -10.42 -7.06
N LYS A 44 -40.13 -10.76 -5.83
CA LYS A 44 -39.49 -11.84 -5.06
C LYS A 44 -39.61 -13.20 -5.76
N THR A 45 -40.74 -13.48 -6.37
CA THR A 45 -40.96 -14.74 -7.12
C THR A 45 -40.15 -14.77 -8.42
N ALA A 46 -40.11 -13.66 -9.16
CA ALA A 46 -39.29 -13.51 -10.35
C ALA A 46 -37.80 -13.61 -10.02
N TRP A 47 -37.35 -12.99 -8.91
CA TRP A 47 -35.98 -13.10 -8.43
C TRP A 47 -35.60 -14.53 -8.02
N ARG A 48 -36.51 -15.24 -7.33
CA ARG A 48 -36.30 -16.63 -6.95
C ARG A 48 -36.31 -17.57 -8.17
N SER A 49 -37.15 -17.33 -9.16
CA SER A 49 -37.22 -18.15 -10.40
C SER A 49 -36.02 -17.87 -11.33
N GLY A 50 -35.49 -16.65 -11.36
CA GLY A 50 -34.33 -16.29 -12.17
C GLY A 50 -32.99 -16.77 -11.58
N GLN A 51 -32.92 -17.03 -10.26
CA GLN A 51 -31.68 -17.49 -9.60
C GLN A 51 -31.65 -19.02 -9.37
N ASN A 52 -32.67 -19.77 -9.67
CA ASN A 52 -32.77 -21.19 -9.28
C ASN A 52 -32.27 -22.18 -10.35
N THR A 53 -31.24 -21.81 -11.12
CA THR A 53 -30.46 -22.76 -11.93
C THR A 53 -29.00 -22.92 -11.39
N GLY A 54 -28.73 -22.42 -10.23
CA GLY A 54 -27.39 -22.42 -9.66
C GLY A 54 -27.09 -23.69 -8.87
N ALA A 55 -26.57 -24.74 -9.51
CA ALA A 55 -25.65 -25.59 -8.77
C ALA A 55 -24.54 -24.70 -8.22
N VAL A 56 -24.30 -24.75 -6.88
CA VAL A 56 -23.18 -24.05 -6.27
C VAL A 56 -21.91 -24.57 -6.94
N THR A 57 -21.24 -23.70 -7.67
CA THR A 57 -20.01 -24.07 -8.39
C THR A 57 -18.81 -24.05 -7.44
N ALA A 58 -17.75 -24.72 -7.82
CA ALA A 58 -16.49 -24.61 -7.09
C ALA A 58 -15.99 -23.16 -7.01
N GLU A 59 -16.33 -22.33 -8.00
CA GLU A 59 -16.00 -20.91 -8.06
C GLU A 59 -16.80 -20.09 -7.04
N ASP A 60 -18.07 -20.39 -6.82
CA ASP A 60 -18.89 -19.74 -5.79
C ASP A 60 -18.37 -20.03 -4.39
N VAL A 61 -18.01 -21.30 -4.13
CA VAL A 61 -17.39 -21.70 -2.85
C VAL A 61 -16.05 -21.01 -2.69
N ALA A 62 -15.23 -20.98 -3.73
CA ALA A 62 -13.93 -20.30 -3.72
C ALA A 62 -14.07 -18.80 -3.47
N ALA A 63 -15.08 -18.13 -4.06
CA ALA A 63 -15.35 -16.71 -3.84
C ALA A 63 -15.75 -16.42 -2.38
N VAL A 64 -16.59 -17.26 -1.77
CA VAL A 64 -16.99 -17.13 -0.36
C VAL A 64 -15.80 -17.38 0.57
N VAL A 65 -15.05 -18.45 0.34
CA VAL A 65 -13.84 -18.78 1.12
C VAL A 65 -12.80 -17.66 0.98
N SER A 66 -12.61 -17.12 -0.23
CA SER A 66 -11.73 -15.99 -0.50
C SER A 66 -12.17 -14.73 0.27
N GLY A 67 -13.47 -14.44 0.31
CA GLY A 67 -14.03 -13.33 1.08
C GLY A 67 -13.85 -13.46 2.59
N TRP A 68 -13.93 -14.68 3.13
CA TRP A 68 -13.77 -14.94 4.57
C TRP A 68 -12.32 -14.99 5.02
N THR A 69 -11.45 -15.55 4.20
CA THR A 69 -10.05 -15.82 4.57
C THR A 69 -9.09 -14.76 4.05
N GLY A 70 -9.52 -13.92 3.11
CA GLY A 70 -8.64 -13.04 2.33
C GLY A 70 -7.70 -13.79 1.39
N VAL A 71 -7.91 -15.10 1.20
CA VAL A 71 -7.09 -16.00 0.38
C VAL A 71 -7.72 -16.14 -1.00
N PRO A 72 -7.08 -15.69 -2.09
CA PRO A 72 -7.58 -15.97 -3.44
C PRO A 72 -7.47 -17.47 -3.75
N VAL A 73 -8.58 -18.17 -3.72
CA VAL A 73 -8.68 -19.65 -3.90
C VAL A 73 -9.10 -20.02 -5.32
N THR A 74 -9.36 -19.03 -6.17
CA THR A 74 -9.77 -19.23 -7.57
C THR A 74 -8.58 -19.37 -8.50
N THR A 75 -8.72 -20.18 -9.52
CA THR A 75 -7.90 -20.12 -10.76
C THR A 75 -7.90 -18.67 -11.25
N LEU A 76 -6.76 -18.23 -11.82
CA LEU A 76 -6.60 -16.87 -12.38
C LEU A 76 -7.83 -16.49 -13.22
N THR A 77 -8.65 -15.59 -12.69
CA THR A 77 -9.75 -15.02 -13.45
C THR A 77 -9.22 -14.07 -14.51
N GLU A 78 -10.02 -13.80 -15.56
CA GLU A 78 -9.64 -12.78 -16.56
C GLU A 78 -9.35 -11.43 -15.92
N ALA A 79 -10.12 -11.05 -14.89
CA ALA A 79 -9.90 -9.81 -14.14
C ALA A 79 -8.58 -9.81 -13.35
N GLU A 80 -8.18 -10.93 -12.77
CA GLU A 80 -6.89 -11.06 -12.08
C GLU A 80 -5.73 -11.06 -13.08
N SER A 81 -5.88 -11.71 -14.22
CA SER A 81 -4.91 -11.68 -15.31
C SER A 81 -4.68 -10.27 -15.84
N ALA A 82 -5.74 -9.50 -16.05
CA ALA A 82 -5.66 -8.09 -16.45
C ALA A 82 -4.95 -7.24 -15.37
N ARG A 83 -5.24 -7.46 -14.08
CA ARG A 83 -4.54 -6.78 -12.97
C ARG A 83 -3.04 -7.10 -12.94
N LEU A 84 -2.66 -8.35 -13.16
CA LEU A 84 -1.26 -8.76 -13.17
C LEU A 84 -0.52 -8.20 -14.39
N LEU A 85 -1.17 -8.08 -15.54
CA LEU A 85 -0.61 -7.43 -16.72
C LEU A 85 -0.40 -5.93 -16.50
N GLY A 86 -1.37 -5.24 -15.87
CA GLY A 86 -1.28 -3.82 -15.50
C GLY A 86 -0.50 -3.54 -14.20
N LEU A 87 0.18 -4.53 -13.61
CA LEU A 87 0.84 -4.38 -12.30
C LEU A 87 1.91 -3.28 -12.30
N GLU A 88 2.70 -3.16 -13.36
CA GLU A 88 3.74 -2.13 -13.47
C GLU A 88 3.14 -0.73 -13.40
N GLU A 89 2.08 -0.46 -14.15
CA GLU A 89 1.39 0.83 -14.13
C GLU A 89 0.77 1.12 -12.76
N ALA A 90 0.16 0.10 -12.14
CA ALA A 90 -0.41 0.22 -10.80
C ALA A 90 0.65 0.56 -9.74
N LEU A 91 1.85 -0.02 -9.84
CA LEU A 91 2.96 0.30 -8.95
C LEU A 91 3.52 1.71 -9.23
N HIS A 92 3.64 2.11 -10.51
CA HIS A 92 4.09 3.45 -10.88
C HIS A 92 3.13 4.57 -10.48
N ARG A 93 1.84 4.29 -10.24
CA ARG A 93 0.92 5.28 -9.63
C ARG A 93 1.37 5.71 -8.23
N ARG A 94 2.13 4.88 -7.52
CA ARG A 94 2.60 5.14 -6.15
C ARG A 94 4.10 5.37 -6.05
N VAL A 95 4.89 4.65 -6.83
CA VAL A 95 6.35 4.73 -6.85
C VAL A 95 6.77 5.59 -8.02
N VAL A 96 7.58 6.60 -7.76
CA VAL A 96 8.14 7.49 -8.79
C VAL A 96 9.54 6.99 -9.14
N GLY A 97 9.85 6.94 -10.43
CA GLY A 97 11.12 6.38 -10.91
C GLY A 97 11.24 4.89 -10.63
N GLN A 98 12.47 4.40 -10.55
CA GLN A 98 12.77 3.00 -10.20
C GLN A 98 12.18 1.97 -11.18
N GLU A 99 12.14 2.31 -12.49
CA GLU A 99 11.53 1.48 -13.54
C GLU A 99 12.01 0.04 -13.51
N GLU A 100 13.32 -0.16 -13.33
CA GLU A 100 13.91 -1.49 -13.29
C GLU A 100 13.42 -2.31 -12.11
N ALA A 101 13.35 -1.67 -10.93
CA ALA A 101 12.85 -2.32 -9.72
C ALA A 101 11.39 -2.75 -9.87
N VAL A 102 10.54 -1.86 -10.37
CA VAL A 102 9.12 -2.13 -10.60
C VAL A 102 8.94 -3.26 -11.62
N ARG A 103 9.67 -3.21 -12.73
CA ARG A 103 9.60 -4.21 -13.79
C ARG A 103 10.09 -5.59 -13.32
N ALA A 104 11.20 -5.64 -12.57
CA ALA A 104 11.76 -6.87 -12.02
C ALA A 104 10.79 -7.55 -11.08
N VAL A 105 10.24 -6.80 -10.13
CA VAL A 105 9.25 -7.29 -9.17
C VAL A 105 7.97 -7.76 -9.89
N ALA A 106 7.46 -6.98 -10.85
CA ALA A 106 6.24 -7.34 -11.58
C ALA A 106 6.42 -8.65 -12.38
N ARG A 107 7.58 -8.85 -13.03
CA ARG A 107 7.90 -10.10 -13.74
C ARG A 107 7.91 -11.31 -12.80
N ALA A 108 8.57 -11.19 -11.65
CA ALA A 108 8.66 -12.30 -10.70
C ALA A 108 7.30 -12.62 -10.08
N VAL A 109 6.50 -11.62 -9.75
CA VAL A 109 5.13 -11.81 -9.25
C VAL A 109 4.25 -12.51 -10.30
N ARG A 110 4.29 -12.07 -11.56
CA ARG A 110 3.57 -12.73 -12.65
C ARG A 110 3.98 -14.20 -12.77
N ARG A 111 5.30 -14.49 -12.80
CA ARG A 111 5.84 -15.85 -12.85
C ARG A 111 5.35 -16.71 -11.68
N GLY A 112 5.35 -16.16 -10.47
CA GLY A 112 4.88 -16.84 -9.28
C GLY A 112 3.38 -17.16 -9.30
N ARG A 113 2.56 -16.23 -9.82
CA ARG A 113 1.10 -16.38 -9.87
C ARG A 113 0.61 -17.35 -10.94
N VAL A 114 1.28 -17.45 -12.07
CA VAL A 114 0.94 -18.43 -13.13
C VAL A 114 1.48 -19.85 -12.83
N GLY A 115 2.10 -20.06 -11.65
CA GLY A 115 2.58 -21.37 -11.24
C GLY A 115 3.92 -21.81 -11.83
N LEU A 116 4.66 -20.91 -12.47
CA LEU A 116 5.99 -21.18 -13.04
C LEU A 116 7.14 -21.02 -12.03
N LYS A 117 6.82 -20.94 -10.72
CA LYS A 117 7.82 -20.94 -9.65
C LYS A 117 8.14 -22.36 -9.21
N GLU A 118 9.31 -22.56 -8.58
CA GLU A 118 9.63 -23.82 -7.94
C GLU A 118 8.61 -24.15 -6.83
N PRO A 119 8.08 -25.40 -6.82
CA PRO A 119 7.18 -25.83 -5.76
C PRO A 119 7.85 -25.71 -4.38
N GLY A 120 7.14 -25.13 -3.44
CA GLY A 120 7.64 -25.00 -2.07
C GLY A 120 8.25 -23.64 -1.74
N ARG A 121 8.73 -22.84 -2.70
CA ARG A 121 9.33 -21.52 -2.45
C ARG A 121 8.28 -20.41 -2.32
N PRO A 122 8.61 -19.27 -1.69
CA PRO A 122 7.77 -18.07 -1.70
C PRO A 122 7.41 -17.59 -3.12
N THR A 123 6.42 -16.72 -3.25
CA THR A 123 6.01 -16.14 -4.54
C THR A 123 7.12 -15.33 -5.20
N GLY A 124 7.98 -14.73 -4.39
CA GLY A 124 9.19 -14.03 -4.83
C GLY A 124 10.04 -13.66 -3.62
N CYS A 125 11.37 -13.71 -3.80
CA CYS A 125 12.37 -13.35 -2.80
C CYS A 125 13.31 -12.29 -3.39
N PHE A 126 13.26 -11.07 -2.87
CA PHE A 126 14.00 -9.93 -3.41
C PHE A 126 14.95 -9.32 -2.42
N LEU A 127 16.10 -8.86 -2.90
CA LEU A 127 16.99 -8.00 -2.13
C LEU A 127 17.01 -6.60 -2.78
N PHE A 128 16.53 -5.59 -2.05
CA PHE A 128 16.52 -4.19 -2.46
C PHE A 128 17.74 -3.47 -1.88
N LEU A 129 18.62 -3.04 -2.75
CA LEU A 129 19.85 -2.32 -2.40
C LEU A 129 19.72 -0.83 -2.76
N GLY A 130 20.33 0.02 -2.00
CA GLY A 130 20.38 1.45 -2.32
C GLY A 130 20.29 2.36 -1.11
N PRO A 131 20.47 3.66 -1.29
CA PRO A 131 20.46 4.63 -0.21
C PRO A 131 19.08 4.72 0.46
N THR A 132 19.05 5.43 1.56
CA THR A 132 17.82 5.68 2.29
C THR A 132 16.92 6.64 1.51
N GLY A 133 15.60 6.48 1.60
CA GLY A 133 14.64 7.46 1.04
C GLY A 133 14.42 7.39 -0.48
N VAL A 134 14.90 6.37 -1.18
CA VAL A 134 14.73 6.18 -2.63
C VAL A 134 13.46 5.40 -3.04
N GLY A 135 12.65 4.97 -2.06
CA GLY A 135 11.36 4.31 -2.35
C GLY A 135 11.30 2.82 -2.09
N LYS A 136 12.33 2.14 -1.53
CA LYS A 136 12.32 0.70 -1.22
C LYS A 136 11.09 0.25 -0.44
N THR A 137 10.82 0.90 0.69
CA THR A 137 9.66 0.59 1.55
C THR A 137 8.33 0.99 0.88
N GLU A 138 8.31 2.05 0.08
CA GLU A 138 7.09 2.47 -0.63
C GLU A 138 6.70 1.47 -1.72
N LEU A 139 7.67 0.88 -2.41
CA LEU A 139 7.41 -0.22 -3.36
C LEU A 139 6.79 -1.43 -2.65
N CYS A 140 7.27 -1.79 -1.44
CA CYS A 140 6.66 -2.87 -0.65
C CYS A 140 5.21 -2.56 -0.25
N LYS A 141 4.91 -1.31 0.14
CA LYS A 141 3.53 -0.87 0.43
C LYS A 141 2.65 -0.90 -0.81
N ALA A 142 3.17 -0.40 -1.93
CA ALA A 142 2.46 -0.45 -3.20
C ALA A 142 2.13 -1.88 -3.62
N LEU A 143 3.08 -2.81 -3.48
CA LEU A 143 2.87 -4.23 -3.73
C LEU A 143 1.78 -4.82 -2.84
N ALA A 144 1.85 -4.59 -1.52
CA ALA A 144 0.85 -5.09 -0.58
C ALA A 144 -0.56 -4.59 -0.93
N ALA A 145 -0.70 -3.28 -1.18
CA ALA A 145 -1.97 -2.68 -1.56
C ALA A 145 -2.50 -3.20 -2.91
N THR A 146 -1.62 -3.33 -3.92
CA THR A 146 -2.04 -3.73 -5.27
C THR A 146 -2.37 -5.21 -5.36
N LEU A 147 -1.59 -6.08 -4.72
CA LEU A 147 -1.78 -7.54 -4.82
C LEU A 147 -2.76 -8.09 -3.80
N PHE A 148 -2.75 -7.55 -2.58
CA PHE A 148 -3.52 -8.08 -1.46
C PHE A 148 -4.61 -7.11 -0.95
N GLY A 149 -4.82 -6.00 -1.66
CA GLY A 149 -5.93 -5.06 -1.42
C GLY A 149 -5.76 -4.11 -0.22
N SER A 150 -4.70 -4.25 0.59
CA SER A 150 -4.46 -3.39 1.76
C SER A 150 -2.96 -3.23 2.04
N GLU A 151 -2.56 -2.03 2.48
CA GLU A 151 -1.20 -1.80 3.00
C GLU A 151 -0.91 -2.59 4.28
N GLU A 152 -1.94 -2.98 5.02
CA GLU A 152 -1.79 -3.82 6.21
C GLU A 152 -1.31 -5.24 5.90
N ALA A 153 -1.36 -5.67 4.63
CA ALA A 153 -0.73 -6.91 4.18
C ALA A 153 0.81 -6.80 4.12
N LEU A 154 1.40 -5.64 4.42
CA LEU A 154 2.84 -5.48 4.61
C LEU A 154 3.21 -5.78 6.06
N LEU A 155 3.94 -6.87 6.27
CA LEU A 155 4.53 -7.25 7.56
C LEU A 155 5.98 -6.76 7.58
N ARG A 156 6.26 -5.68 8.30
CA ARG A 156 7.62 -5.12 8.43
C ARG A 156 8.29 -5.57 9.70
N PHE A 157 9.56 -5.99 9.55
CA PHE A 157 10.49 -6.33 10.63
C PHE A 157 11.76 -5.53 10.43
N ASP A 158 12.08 -4.64 11.38
CA ASP A 158 13.30 -3.85 11.38
C ASP A 158 14.42 -4.67 12.04
N MET A 159 15.44 -5.02 11.25
CA MET A 159 16.50 -5.90 11.73
C MET A 159 17.43 -5.24 12.75
N SER A 160 17.37 -3.93 12.91
CA SER A 160 18.04 -3.25 14.02
C SER A 160 17.51 -3.65 15.42
N GLU A 161 16.26 -4.14 15.48
CA GLU A 161 15.69 -4.69 16.72
C GLU A 161 16.12 -6.15 16.99
N TYR A 162 16.78 -6.80 16.03
CA TYR A 162 17.14 -8.22 16.03
C TYR A 162 18.65 -8.44 15.88
N MET A 163 19.45 -7.54 16.46
CA MET A 163 20.92 -7.62 16.43
C MET A 163 21.48 -8.63 17.42
N GLU A 164 20.75 -8.93 18.48
CA GLU A 164 21.21 -9.79 19.57
C GLU A 164 20.63 -11.20 19.45
N LYS A 165 21.36 -12.22 19.96
CA LYS A 165 20.99 -13.62 19.87
C LYS A 165 19.60 -13.93 20.45
N HIS A 166 19.25 -13.33 21.58
CA HIS A 166 17.95 -13.55 22.20
C HIS A 166 16.78 -12.90 21.40
N ALA A 167 17.07 -11.96 20.52
CA ALA A 167 16.04 -11.37 19.66
C ALA A 167 15.54 -12.34 18.59
N VAL A 168 16.30 -13.39 18.25
CA VAL A 168 15.89 -14.45 17.32
C VAL A 168 14.63 -15.17 17.83
N SER A 169 14.58 -15.47 19.13
CA SER A 169 13.42 -16.10 19.76
C SER A 169 12.14 -15.25 19.67
N ARG A 170 12.26 -13.93 19.54
CA ARG A 170 11.10 -13.06 19.30
C ARG A 170 10.47 -13.26 17.91
N LEU A 171 11.28 -13.68 16.91
CA LEU A 171 10.77 -13.95 15.56
C LEU A 171 10.03 -15.29 15.45
N ILE A 172 10.59 -16.37 16.00
CA ILE A 172 10.08 -17.73 15.85
C ILE A 172 9.53 -18.34 17.14
N GLY A 173 9.57 -17.60 18.25
CA GLY A 173 9.12 -18.04 19.57
C GLY A 173 10.27 -18.52 20.45
N SER A 174 10.05 -18.51 21.77
CA SER A 174 11.00 -19.00 22.78
C SER A 174 10.86 -20.51 22.97
N PRO A 175 11.97 -21.25 23.14
CA PRO A 175 11.93 -22.69 23.45
C PRO A 175 11.16 -22.97 24.76
N PRO A 176 10.66 -24.18 24.96
CA PRO A 176 10.01 -24.58 26.20
C PRO A 176 10.90 -24.31 27.43
N GLY A 177 10.29 -23.72 28.47
CA GLY A 177 10.96 -23.38 29.72
C GLY A 177 11.56 -21.97 29.76
N TYR A 178 11.51 -21.19 28.69
CA TYR A 178 11.91 -19.78 28.67
C TYR A 178 10.70 -18.85 28.75
N VAL A 179 10.92 -17.65 29.30
CA VAL A 179 9.91 -16.59 29.40
C VAL A 179 9.44 -16.22 27.99
N GLY A 180 8.12 -16.12 27.77
CA GLY A 180 7.52 -15.76 26.48
C GLY A 180 7.25 -16.96 25.55
N HIS A 181 7.39 -18.21 26.02
CA HIS A 181 7.06 -19.41 25.21
C HIS A 181 5.60 -19.43 24.74
N GLU A 182 4.66 -18.94 25.55
CA GLU A 182 3.23 -18.92 25.22
C GLU A 182 2.85 -17.86 24.17
N GLU A 183 3.65 -16.80 24.00
CA GLU A 183 3.32 -15.68 23.11
C GLU A 183 3.50 -16.01 21.62
N GLY A 184 4.23 -17.09 21.29
CA GLY A 184 4.56 -17.44 19.90
C GLY A 184 5.56 -16.49 19.26
N GLY A 185 6.04 -16.82 18.05
CA GLY A 185 6.97 -15.95 17.31
C GLY A 185 6.25 -14.84 16.56
N GLN A 186 6.77 -13.63 16.62
CA GLN A 186 6.16 -12.47 15.95
C GLN A 186 6.05 -12.66 14.44
N LEU A 187 7.05 -13.25 13.79
CA LEU A 187 7.04 -13.53 12.35
C LEU A 187 6.05 -14.65 12.03
N THR A 188 6.19 -15.78 12.73
CA THR A 188 5.40 -16.97 12.45
C THR A 188 3.91 -16.77 12.71
N GLU A 189 3.55 -16.06 13.79
CA GLU A 189 2.15 -15.73 14.09
C GLU A 189 1.53 -14.78 13.06
N LYS A 190 2.25 -13.71 12.68
CA LYS A 190 1.74 -12.74 11.70
C LYS A 190 1.52 -13.39 10.34
N VAL A 191 2.48 -14.20 9.85
CA VAL A 191 2.37 -14.88 8.55
C VAL A 191 1.29 -15.97 8.59
N ARG A 192 1.16 -16.70 9.69
CA ARG A 192 0.10 -17.73 9.83
C ARG A 192 -1.29 -17.11 9.80
N ARG A 193 -1.45 -15.91 10.36
CA ARG A 193 -2.73 -15.15 10.31
C ARG A 193 -3.00 -14.54 8.94
N ARG A 194 -1.94 -14.15 8.21
CA ARG A 194 -2.02 -13.50 6.89
C ARG A 194 -1.01 -14.15 5.95
N PRO A 195 -1.30 -15.33 5.38
CA PRO A 195 -0.35 -16.03 4.49
C PRO A 195 -0.14 -15.33 3.15
N TYR A 196 -1.07 -14.48 2.73
CA TYR A 196 -0.97 -13.62 1.55
C TYR A 196 -0.51 -12.23 1.99
N CYS A 197 0.80 -12.02 2.02
CA CYS A 197 1.41 -10.80 2.54
C CYS A 197 2.73 -10.49 1.83
N VAL A 198 3.20 -9.27 2.00
CA VAL A 198 4.58 -8.87 1.74
C VAL A 198 5.31 -8.86 3.08
N VAL A 199 6.35 -9.67 3.21
CA VAL A 199 7.19 -9.69 4.41
C VAL A 199 8.46 -8.89 4.11
N LEU A 200 8.64 -7.77 4.79
CA LEU A 200 9.77 -6.88 4.63
C LEU A 200 10.71 -7.02 5.83
N PHE A 201 11.93 -7.49 5.58
CA PHE A 201 13.04 -7.44 6.51
C PHE A 201 13.90 -6.22 6.18
N ASP A 202 13.78 -5.18 6.98
CA ASP A 202 14.44 -3.89 6.73
C ASP A 202 15.83 -3.88 7.39
N GLU A 203 16.86 -3.35 6.69
CA GLU A 203 18.25 -3.27 7.14
C GLU A 203 18.85 -4.63 7.51
N ILE A 204 18.73 -5.61 6.61
CA ILE A 204 19.11 -7.01 6.86
C ILE A 204 20.57 -7.20 7.26
N GLU A 205 21.47 -6.31 6.88
CA GLU A 205 22.89 -6.32 7.28
C GLU A 205 23.10 -6.18 8.78
N LYS A 206 22.10 -5.69 9.52
CA LYS A 206 22.16 -5.52 10.98
C LYS A 206 21.68 -6.76 11.73
N ALA A 207 21.04 -7.72 11.04
CA ALA A 207 20.49 -8.90 11.67
C ALA A 207 21.56 -9.79 12.31
N HIS A 208 21.19 -10.41 13.46
CA HIS A 208 22.05 -11.45 14.05
C HIS A 208 22.26 -12.62 13.08
N PRO A 209 23.46 -13.25 13.05
CA PRO A 209 23.76 -14.35 12.14
C PRO A 209 22.76 -15.52 12.16
N ASP A 210 22.15 -15.82 13.29
CA ASP A 210 21.17 -16.91 13.40
C ASP A 210 19.88 -16.65 12.59
N ILE A 211 19.55 -15.38 12.31
CA ILE A 211 18.40 -15.00 11.47
C ILE A 211 18.61 -15.42 10.02
N TRP A 212 19.85 -15.44 9.55
CA TRP A 212 20.17 -15.89 8.20
C TRP A 212 19.76 -17.34 7.95
N GLY A 213 19.89 -18.20 8.97
CA GLY A 213 19.40 -19.59 8.88
C GLY A 213 17.89 -19.68 8.71
N ILE A 214 17.13 -18.82 9.42
CA ILE A 214 15.67 -18.75 9.29
C ILE A 214 15.28 -18.25 7.90
N LEU A 215 15.96 -17.21 7.40
CA LEU A 215 15.70 -16.66 6.07
C LEU A 215 16.04 -17.66 4.96
N LEU A 216 17.13 -18.43 5.09
CA LEU A 216 17.46 -19.50 4.16
C LEU A 216 16.34 -20.56 4.14
N GLN A 217 15.86 -20.99 5.29
CA GLN A 217 14.74 -21.94 5.38
C GLN A 217 13.46 -21.40 4.72
N ILE A 218 13.15 -20.09 4.92
CA ILE A 218 12.02 -19.45 4.25
C ILE A 218 12.19 -19.47 2.73
N MET A 219 13.38 -19.12 2.24
CA MET A 219 13.64 -19.01 0.79
C MET A 219 13.72 -20.37 0.09
N GLU A 220 14.13 -21.44 0.79
CA GLU A 220 14.26 -22.79 0.23
C GLU A 220 12.96 -23.60 0.37
N ASP A 221 12.48 -23.73 1.60
CA ASP A 221 11.36 -24.60 1.94
C ASP A 221 10.01 -23.87 1.92
N GLY A 222 10.03 -22.53 1.89
CA GLY A 222 8.83 -21.67 2.02
C GLY A 222 8.07 -21.89 3.33
N MET A 223 8.72 -22.44 4.35
CA MET A 223 8.10 -22.73 5.64
C MET A 223 9.10 -22.51 6.78
N VAL A 224 8.58 -22.09 7.94
CA VAL A 224 9.33 -22.06 9.19
C VAL A 224 8.50 -22.73 10.28
N THR A 225 9.15 -23.56 11.10
CA THR A 225 8.53 -24.14 12.29
C THR A 225 8.85 -23.27 13.50
N ASP A 226 7.83 -22.84 14.22
CA ASP A 226 8.00 -22.07 15.45
C ASP A 226 8.45 -22.95 16.62
N ALA A 227 8.80 -22.32 17.74
CA ALA A 227 9.25 -23.03 18.94
C ALA A 227 8.14 -23.92 19.58
N GLN A 228 6.89 -23.77 19.17
CA GLN A 228 5.76 -24.59 19.59
C GLN A 228 5.47 -25.74 18.60
N GLY A 229 6.30 -25.95 17.59
CA GLY A 229 6.13 -26.99 16.57
C GLY A 229 5.11 -26.63 15.47
N ARG A 230 4.57 -25.41 15.45
CA ARG A 230 3.59 -24.98 14.45
C ARG A 230 4.31 -24.45 13.22
N LYS A 231 3.81 -24.81 12.04
CA LYS A 231 4.37 -24.38 10.76
C LYS A 231 3.75 -23.04 10.32
N ALA A 232 4.58 -22.10 9.89
CA ALA A 232 4.20 -20.91 9.19
C ALA A 232 4.58 -21.06 7.71
N ASP A 233 3.60 -20.90 6.80
CA ASP A 233 3.75 -21.12 5.36
C ASP A 233 3.94 -19.77 4.66
N PHE A 234 5.05 -19.61 3.94
CA PHE A 234 5.45 -18.42 3.19
C PHE A 234 5.27 -18.58 1.67
N LYS A 235 4.72 -19.71 1.19
CA LYS A 235 4.61 -20.01 -0.25
C LYS A 235 3.81 -18.95 -1.01
N ASN A 236 2.84 -18.32 -0.35
CA ASN A 236 2.02 -17.28 -0.93
C ASN A 236 2.50 -15.87 -0.56
N ALA A 237 3.55 -15.77 0.24
CA ALA A 237 4.14 -14.49 0.62
C ALA A 237 5.17 -14.02 -0.42
N ILE A 238 5.38 -12.71 -0.47
CA ILE A 238 6.51 -12.08 -1.15
C ILE A 238 7.48 -11.64 -0.06
N VAL A 239 8.71 -12.14 -0.13
CA VAL A 239 9.77 -11.81 0.82
C VAL A 239 10.66 -10.73 0.23
N VAL A 240 10.79 -9.62 0.92
CA VAL A 240 11.65 -8.50 0.53
C VAL A 240 12.64 -8.24 1.65
N LEU A 241 13.90 -8.21 1.29
CA LEU A 241 15.00 -7.82 2.16
C LEU A 241 15.50 -6.45 1.70
N THR A 242 15.75 -5.51 2.59
CA THR A 242 16.39 -4.25 2.21
C THR A 242 17.76 -4.15 2.83
N SER A 243 18.68 -3.53 2.12
CA SER A 243 20.01 -3.24 2.63
C SER A 243 20.52 -1.89 2.13
N ASN A 244 21.31 -1.24 2.96
CA ASN A 244 22.04 -0.02 2.64
C ASN A 244 23.51 -0.30 2.27
N VAL A 245 23.88 -1.56 2.08
CA VAL A 245 25.21 -1.95 1.58
C VAL A 245 25.48 -1.29 0.23
N GLY A 246 26.67 -0.77 0.04
CA GLY A 246 27.04 -0.02 -1.16
C GLY A 246 26.62 1.45 -1.15
N SER A 247 25.82 1.93 -0.17
CA SER A 247 25.40 3.35 -0.12
C SER A 247 26.57 4.35 -0.11
N LYS A 248 27.72 3.94 0.41
CA LYS A 248 28.95 4.75 0.43
C LYS A 248 29.67 4.84 -0.93
N LEU A 249 29.30 4.01 -1.92
CA LEU A 249 29.90 4.03 -3.26
C LEU A 249 29.39 5.20 -4.12
N GLY A 250 28.60 6.11 -3.55
CA GLY A 250 28.05 7.25 -4.25
C GLY A 250 27.04 6.80 -5.29
N PHE A 251 25.80 6.50 -4.84
CA PHE A 251 24.65 6.25 -5.74
C PHE A 251 24.23 7.51 -6.54
N SER A 252 24.96 8.62 -6.38
CA SER A 252 24.84 9.77 -7.26
C SER A 252 25.21 9.31 -8.67
N ALA A 253 24.22 9.16 -9.51
CA ALA A 253 24.38 8.77 -10.92
C ALA A 253 25.23 9.78 -11.72
N THR A 254 25.80 10.82 -11.09
CA THR A 254 26.18 12.00 -11.83
C THR A 254 27.61 12.47 -11.68
N GLU A 255 28.37 12.11 -10.62
CA GLU A 255 29.70 12.73 -10.54
C GLU A 255 30.76 11.77 -9.97
N ARG A 256 31.68 11.35 -10.83
CA ARG A 256 33.05 11.08 -10.39
C ARG A 256 33.65 12.39 -9.83
N ARG A 257 34.56 12.28 -8.86
CA ARG A 257 35.39 13.43 -8.45
C ARG A 257 36.06 14.16 -9.62
N ASP A 258 36.08 13.55 -10.80
CA ASP A 258 36.66 14.05 -12.05
C ASP A 258 35.61 14.57 -13.06
N GLY A 259 34.33 14.72 -12.66
CA GLY A 259 33.28 15.28 -13.53
C GLY A 259 32.69 14.30 -14.59
N GLU A 260 33.11 13.04 -14.63
CA GLU A 260 32.55 12.04 -15.53
C GLU A 260 31.43 11.22 -14.87
N THR A 261 30.32 11.02 -15.61
CA THR A 261 29.18 10.18 -15.20
C THR A 261 29.58 8.71 -15.21
N ARG A 262 29.44 7.99 -14.11
CA ARG A 262 29.60 6.53 -14.12
C ARG A 262 28.42 5.87 -14.83
N PRO A 263 28.64 4.92 -15.75
CA PRO A 263 27.56 4.09 -16.26
C PRO A 263 26.86 3.36 -15.10
N ILE A 264 25.53 3.28 -15.17
CA ILE A 264 24.71 2.61 -14.15
C ILE A 264 25.14 1.15 -13.94
N GLU A 265 25.60 0.48 -15.00
CA GLU A 265 26.09 -0.89 -14.96
C GLU A 265 27.36 -1.04 -14.11
N GLU A 266 28.31 -0.09 -14.17
CA GLU A 266 29.51 -0.12 -13.32
C GLU A 266 29.16 0.08 -11.85
N LEU A 267 28.21 0.96 -11.57
CA LEU A 267 27.72 1.18 -10.20
C LEU A 267 27.08 -0.09 -9.65
N LYS A 268 26.22 -0.74 -10.44
CA LYS A 268 25.59 -2.01 -10.07
C LYS A 268 26.64 -3.09 -9.81
N ALA A 269 27.63 -3.22 -10.67
CA ALA A 269 28.70 -4.20 -10.50
C ALA A 269 29.46 -3.96 -9.20
N ALA A 270 29.82 -2.71 -8.89
CA ALA A 270 30.52 -2.36 -7.65
C ALA A 270 29.68 -2.66 -6.40
N VAL A 271 28.37 -2.35 -6.45
CA VAL A 271 27.44 -2.66 -5.36
C VAL A 271 27.32 -4.17 -5.13
N LEU A 272 27.22 -4.94 -6.22
CA LEU A 272 27.18 -6.41 -6.15
C LEU A 272 28.46 -7.02 -5.60
N ASP A 273 29.61 -6.42 -5.87
CA ASP A 273 30.88 -6.88 -5.31
C ASP A 273 30.99 -6.57 -3.80
N ASP A 274 30.51 -5.41 -3.35
CA ASP A 274 30.41 -5.11 -1.92
C ASP A 274 29.41 -6.02 -1.21
N LEU A 275 28.33 -6.36 -1.87
CA LEU A 275 27.33 -7.30 -1.38
C LEU A 275 27.95 -8.67 -1.06
N LYS A 276 28.79 -9.20 -1.95
CA LYS A 276 29.50 -10.49 -1.75
C LYS A 276 30.43 -10.49 -0.54
N LYS A 277 30.89 -9.33 -0.07
CA LYS A 277 31.72 -9.21 1.13
C LYS A 277 30.92 -9.32 2.42
N VAL A 278 29.63 -8.93 2.37
CA VAL A 278 28.73 -8.91 3.52
C VAL A 278 27.89 -10.18 3.59
N PHE A 279 27.42 -10.66 2.46
CA PHE A 279 26.49 -11.78 2.37
C PHE A 279 27.15 -13.03 1.79
N ARG A 280 26.87 -14.18 2.39
CA ARG A 280 27.39 -15.46 1.90
C ARG A 280 26.82 -15.78 0.50
N PRO A 281 27.62 -16.36 -0.41
CA PRO A 281 27.14 -16.73 -1.74
C PRO A 281 25.89 -17.63 -1.73
N GLU A 282 25.79 -18.55 -0.77
CA GLU A 282 24.65 -19.41 -0.54
C GLU A 282 23.36 -18.62 -0.38
N PHE A 283 23.40 -17.54 0.40
CA PHE A 283 22.24 -16.68 0.62
C PHE A 283 21.84 -15.93 -0.65
N LEU A 284 22.81 -15.36 -1.36
CA LEU A 284 22.57 -14.59 -2.59
C LEU A 284 21.97 -15.46 -3.70
N ASN A 285 22.36 -16.71 -3.80
CA ASN A 285 21.88 -17.67 -4.79
C ASN A 285 20.41 -18.11 -4.55
N ARG A 286 19.85 -17.83 -3.38
CA ARG A 286 18.44 -18.15 -3.06
C ARG A 286 17.47 -17.01 -3.35
N LEU A 287 18.00 -15.83 -3.67
CA LEU A 287 17.20 -14.69 -4.10
C LEU A 287 16.76 -14.87 -5.56
N ASP A 288 15.53 -14.49 -5.86
CA ASP A 288 15.05 -14.45 -7.24
C ASP A 288 15.69 -13.30 -8.02
N GLU A 289 15.80 -12.14 -7.40
CA GLU A 289 16.49 -10.98 -7.97
C GLU A 289 17.09 -10.06 -6.90
N THR A 290 18.25 -9.49 -7.23
CA THR A 290 18.88 -8.42 -6.47
C THR A 290 18.69 -7.11 -7.25
N ILE A 291 17.99 -6.16 -6.66
CA ILE A 291 17.53 -4.95 -7.30
C ILE A 291 18.23 -3.75 -6.69
N VAL A 292 18.91 -2.98 -7.52
CA VAL A 292 19.61 -1.76 -7.12
C VAL A 292 18.69 -0.56 -7.37
N PHE A 293 18.34 0.15 -6.29
CA PHE A 293 17.60 1.41 -6.35
C PHE A 293 18.56 2.56 -6.57
N THR A 294 18.32 3.35 -7.58
CA THR A 294 19.11 4.54 -7.90
C THR A 294 18.66 5.74 -7.06
N GLN A 295 19.56 6.72 -6.94
CA GLN A 295 19.21 8.00 -6.32
C GLN A 295 18.16 8.73 -7.16
N LEU A 296 17.24 9.41 -6.48
CA LEU A 296 16.18 10.17 -7.12
C LEU A 296 16.72 11.49 -7.70
N GLY A 297 16.36 11.78 -8.93
CA GLY A 297 16.64 13.06 -9.56
C GLY A 297 15.66 14.16 -9.12
N ARG A 298 15.98 15.41 -9.50
CA ARG A 298 15.15 16.58 -9.14
C ARG A 298 13.71 16.47 -9.64
N THR A 299 13.54 15.98 -10.87
CA THR A 299 12.19 15.77 -11.47
C THR A 299 11.38 14.72 -10.74
N GLU A 300 12.02 13.64 -10.28
CA GLU A 300 11.38 12.60 -9.50
C GLU A 300 10.98 13.10 -8.11
N ILE A 301 11.80 13.94 -7.48
CA ILE A 301 11.50 14.57 -6.19
C ILE A 301 10.32 15.52 -6.31
N GLN A 302 10.26 16.33 -7.38
CA GLN A 302 9.09 17.19 -7.68
C GLN A 302 7.82 16.35 -7.85
N ALA A 303 7.89 15.23 -8.56
CA ALA A 303 6.75 14.32 -8.74
C ALA A 303 6.32 13.68 -7.40
N ILE A 304 7.26 13.35 -6.51
CA ILE A 304 6.96 12.87 -5.16
C ILE A 304 6.30 13.97 -4.32
N ALA A 305 6.83 15.19 -4.37
CA ALA A 305 6.28 16.34 -3.68
C ALA A 305 4.83 16.61 -4.11
N ARG A 306 4.57 16.58 -5.41
CA ARG A 306 3.21 16.73 -5.99
C ARG A 306 2.26 15.70 -5.39
N ARG A 307 2.60 14.40 -5.44
CA ARG A 307 1.76 13.34 -4.88
C ARG A 307 1.54 13.48 -3.37
N MET A 308 2.54 13.95 -2.64
CA MET A 308 2.39 14.18 -1.20
C MET A 308 1.43 15.34 -0.93
N LEU A 309 1.51 16.44 -1.68
CA LEU A 309 0.58 17.58 -1.59
C LEU A 309 -0.84 17.19 -2.01
N GLU A 310 -1.02 16.37 -3.05
CA GLU A 310 -2.31 15.83 -3.46
C GLU A 310 -2.98 15.04 -2.32
N ARG A 311 -2.23 14.17 -1.63
CA ARG A 311 -2.73 13.44 -0.43
C ARG A 311 -3.09 14.39 0.73
N VAL A 312 -2.37 15.48 0.90
CA VAL A 312 -2.76 16.54 1.86
C VAL A 312 -4.05 17.18 1.41
N GLY A 313 -4.17 17.48 0.11
CA GLY A 313 -5.38 18.05 -0.50
C GLY A 313 -6.62 17.18 -0.31
N GLU A 314 -6.50 15.85 -0.48
CA GLU A 314 -7.59 14.92 -0.21
C GLU A 314 -8.09 14.99 1.24
N ARG A 315 -7.17 15.11 2.21
CA ARG A 315 -7.52 15.28 3.63
C ARG A 315 -8.15 16.63 3.92
N MET A 316 -7.64 17.71 3.32
CA MET A 316 -8.21 19.05 3.45
C MET A 316 -9.59 19.15 2.80
N LYS A 317 -9.80 18.47 1.68
CA LYS A 317 -11.10 18.38 1.01
C LYS A 317 -12.18 17.77 1.91
N ALA A 318 -11.83 16.79 2.75
CA ALA A 318 -12.74 16.24 3.76
C ALA A 318 -13.16 17.27 4.83
N LEU A 319 -12.35 18.34 5.02
CA LEU A 319 -12.64 19.47 5.89
C LEU A 319 -13.34 20.64 5.14
N GLY A 320 -13.68 20.44 3.86
CA GLY A 320 -14.31 21.44 3.00
C GLY A 320 -13.36 22.45 2.37
N VAL A 321 -12.04 22.28 2.46
CA VAL A 321 -11.03 23.19 1.91
C VAL A 321 -10.36 22.56 0.70
N THR A 322 -10.24 23.33 -0.39
CA THR A 322 -9.52 22.90 -1.60
C THR A 322 -8.06 23.33 -1.51
N LEU A 323 -7.11 22.39 -1.59
CA LEU A 323 -5.68 22.70 -1.67
C LEU A 323 -5.26 22.85 -3.14
N ARG A 324 -4.57 23.95 -3.46
CA ARG A 324 -3.88 24.16 -4.74
C ARG A 324 -2.41 24.50 -4.47
N PHE A 325 -1.54 24.21 -5.42
CA PHE A 325 -0.11 24.52 -5.30
C PHE A 325 0.48 24.89 -6.65
N THR A 326 1.47 25.78 -6.62
CA THR A 326 2.17 26.26 -7.81
C THR A 326 3.35 25.38 -8.17
N ASP A 327 3.83 25.45 -9.40
CA ASP A 327 5.07 24.77 -9.81
C ASP A 327 6.28 25.30 -9.03
N ARG A 328 6.30 26.60 -8.68
CA ARG A 328 7.32 27.18 -7.81
C ARG A 328 7.33 26.56 -6.41
N ALA A 329 6.16 26.20 -5.86
CA ALA A 329 6.10 25.45 -4.60
C ALA A 329 6.76 24.07 -4.72
N LEU A 330 6.54 23.36 -5.84
CA LEU A 330 7.17 22.07 -6.10
C LEU A 330 8.69 22.17 -6.26
N GLU A 331 9.19 23.23 -6.93
CA GLU A 331 10.62 23.50 -7.06
C GLU A 331 11.25 23.78 -5.68
N THR A 332 10.62 24.65 -4.89
CA THR A 332 11.09 24.95 -3.53
C THR A 332 11.12 23.72 -2.65
N LEU A 333 10.09 22.86 -2.74
CA LEU A 333 10.05 21.59 -2.03
C LEU A 333 11.14 20.63 -2.49
N ALA A 334 11.42 20.56 -3.79
CA ALA A 334 12.48 19.71 -4.31
C ALA A 334 13.87 20.16 -3.81
N ASP A 335 14.09 21.47 -3.74
CA ASP A 335 15.37 22.01 -3.28
C ASP A 335 15.57 21.86 -1.76
N GLN A 336 14.52 22.01 -0.95
CA GLN A 336 14.58 21.92 0.51
C GLN A 336 14.33 20.51 1.05
N GLY A 337 13.60 19.69 0.30
CA GLY A 337 13.17 18.36 0.71
C GLY A 337 14.09 17.23 0.24
N PHE A 338 15.16 17.53 -0.48
CA PHE A 338 16.15 16.58 -0.90
C PHE A 338 17.41 16.66 -0.05
N ASP A 339 17.91 15.51 0.33
CA ASP A 339 19.20 15.35 1.02
C ASP A 339 19.96 14.19 0.35
N PRO A 340 21.23 14.36 -0.02
CA PRO A 340 22.02 13.31 -0.67
C PRO A 340 22.09 12.01 0.12
N ASP A 341 22.11 12.09 1.46
CA ASP A 341 22.23 10.91 2.36
C ASP A 341 20.86 10.32 2.74
N TYR A 342 19.82 11.17 2.85
CA TYR A 342 18.49 10.78 3.31
C TYR A 342 17.42 10.73 2.20
N GLY A 343 17.80 11.08 0.97
CA GLY A 343 16.90 11.09 -0.19
C GLY A 343 15.67 11.99 0.00
N ALA A 344 14.49 11.49 -0.29
CA ALA A 344 13.22 12.21 -0.17
C ALA A 344 12.61 12.17 1.26
N ARG A 345 13.31 11.63 2.28
CA ARG A 345 12.79 11.62 3.67
C ARG A 345 12.52 13.01 4.25
N PRO A 346 13.38 14.02 4.05
CA PRO A 346 13.15 15.37 4.57
C PRO A 346 11.89 16.01 4.00
N LEU A 347 11.50 15.69 2.76
CA LEU A 347 10.34 16.25 2.06
C LEU A 347 9.05 16.15 2.89
N ARG A 348 8.82 14.99 3.53
CA ARG A 348 7.66 14.78 4.39
C ARG A 348 7.64 15.72 5.59
N ARG A 349 8.80 15.99 6.19
CA ARG A 349 8.94 16.90 7.33
C ARG A 349 8.67 18.34 6.89
N THR A 350 9.22 18.73 5.74
CA THR A 350 9.04 20.06 5.17
C THR A 350 7.56 20.31 4.84
N ILE A 351 6.88 19.39 4.18
CA ILE A 351 5.45 19.50 3.87
C ILE A 351 4.62 19.59 5.16
N ARG A 352 4.93 18.77 6.18
CA ARG A 352 4.22 18.84 7.46
C ARG A 352 4.38 20.23 8.08
N ALA A 353 5.61 20.70 8.29
CA ALA A 353 5.87 21.97 8.99
C ALA A 353 5.38 23.19 8.22
N GLN A 354 5.49 23.21 6.89
CA GLN A 354 5.20 24.40 6.09
C GLN A 354 3.80 24.41 5.46
N VAL A 355 3.12 23.27 5.40
CA VAL A 355 1.76 23.20 4.81
C VAL A 355 0.75 22.67 5.83
N GLU A 356 0.98 21.48 6.43
CA GLU A 356 -0.04 20.88 7.30
C GLU A 356 -0.20 21.66 8.62
N ASP A 357 0.88 22.02 9.27
CA ASP A 357 0.85 22.76 10.54
C ASP A 357 0.29 24.18 10.33
N VAL A 358 0.72 24.87 9.25
CA VAL A 358 0.21 26.22 8.89
C VAL A 358 -1.28 26.17 8.53
N ALA A 359 -1.71 25.17 7.75
CA ALA A 359 -3.12 25.00 7.42
C ALA A 359 -3.97 24.73 8.68
N ALA A 360 -3.46 23.94 9.61
CA ALA A 360 -4.14 23.67 10.87
C ALA A 360 -4.30 24.94 11.73
N GLU A 361 -3.25 25.78 11.83
CA GLU A 361 -3.34 27.07 12.54
C GLU A 361 -4.34 28.03 11.89
N GLN A 362 -4.36 28.09 10.55
CA GLN A 362 -5.31 28.95 9.83
C GLN A 362 -6.75 28.44 9.96
N LEU A 363 -6.99 27.14 9.98
CA LEU A 363 -8.31 26.56 10.23
C LEU A 363 -8.79 26.87 11.66
N LEU A 364 -7.92 26.72 12.65
CA LEU A 364 -8.25 26.98 14.06
C LEU A 364 -8.49 28.48 14.34
N SER A 365 -7.75 29.36 13.68
CA SER A 365 -7.94 30.82 13.81
C SER A 365 -9.12 31.37 12.99
N GLY A 366 -9.73 30.55 12.13
CA GLY A 366 -10.80 30.97 11.22
C GLY A 366 -10.31 31.78 10.01
N ALA A 367 -9.00 31.91 9.80
CA ALA A 367 -8.41 32.52 8.62
C ALA A 367 -8.62 31.70 7.35
N LEU A 368 -8.82 30.40 7.50
CA LEU A 368 -9.18 29.44 6.45
C LEU A 368 -10.48 28.76 6.87
N GLN A 369 -11.51 28.78 6.02
CA GLN A 369 -12.84 28.24 6.31
C GLN A 369 -13.28 27.21 5.29
N ALA A 370 -14.31 26.45 5.61
CA ALA A 370 -14.92 25.53 4.66
C ALA A 370 -15.48 26.29 3.45
N GLY A 371 -15.14 25.86 2.25
CA GLY A 371 -15.42 26.53 0.98
C GLY A 371 -14.23 27.30 0.40
N ASP A 372 -13.22 27.61 1.21
CA ASP A 372 -12.04 28.35 0.75
C ASP A 372 -11.05 27.45 -0.03
N THR A 373 -10.19 28.14 -0.79
CA THR A 373 -9.02 27.52 -1.45
C THR A 373 -7.75 27.91 -0.71
N ALA A 374 -6.99 26.93 -0.25
CA ALA A 374 -5.66 27.10 0.29
C ALA A 374 -4.63 27.00 -0.86
N LEU A 375 -3.98 28.10 -1.21
CA LEU A 375 -2.93 28.14 -2.23
C LEU A 375 -1.55 28.07 -1.58
N VAL A 376 -0.77 27.03 -1.93
CA VAL A 376 0.63 26.88 -1.54
C VAL A 376 1.52 27.41 -2.65
N ASP A 377 2.36 28.39 -2.33
CA ASP A 377 3.33 28.96 -3.28
C ASP A 377 4.75 28.95 -2.71
N GLY A 378 5.73 28.93 -3.61
CA GLY A 378 7.15 29.01 -3.25
C GLY A 378 7.56 30.46 -2.91
N ALA A 379 8.29 30.63 -1.80
CA ALA A 379 8.87 31.89 -1.36
C ALA A 379 10.39 31.73 -1.16
N GLU A 380 11.11 32.85 -0.96
CA GLU A 380 12.57 32.84 -0.76
C GLU A 380 13.03 31.96 0.42
N ASN A 381 12.22 31.86 1.47
CA ASN A 381 12.54 31.11 2.69
C ASN A 381 11.67 29.85 2.88
N GLY A 382 11.09 29.29 1.82
CA GLY A 382 10.27 28.08 1.90
C GLY A 382 8.89 28.23 1.24
N LEU A 383 7.87 27.60 1.81
CA LEU A 383 6.51 27.68 1.30
C LEU A 383 5.67 28.70 2.05
N ARG A 384 4.72 29.30 1.35
CA ARG A 384 3.68 30.12 1.96
C ARG A 384 2.30 29.58 1.58
N LEU A 385 1.40 29.55 2.55
CA LEU A 385 0.02 29.15 2.37
C LEU A 385 -0.88 30.39 2.48
N TYR A 386 -1.65 30.64 1.42
CA TYR A 386 -2.59 31.75 1.31
C TYR A 386 -4.02 31.21 1.31
N ALA A 387 -4.86 31.74 2.20
CA ALA A 387 -6.29 31.51 2.15
C ALA A 387 -6.94 32.37 1.08
N GLN A 388 -7.65 31.79 0.13
CA GLN A 388 -8.44 32.48 -0.90
C GLN A 388 -9.91 32.18 -0.65
N PRO A 389 -10.73 33.20 -0.30
CA PRO A 389 -12.17 33.02 -0.09
C PRO A 389 -12.88 32.48 -1.32
N ALA A 390 -13.94 31.69 -1.09
CA ALA A 390 -14.78 31.14 -2.14
C ALA A 390 -15.32 32.29 -3.02
N GLY A 391 -15.03 32.28 -4.32
CA GLY A 391 -15.48 33.28 -5.29
C GLY A 391 -14.43 34.27 -5.78
N THR A 392 -13.20 34.22 -5.28
CA THR A 392 -12.11 35.06 -5.81
C THR A 392 -11.55 34.39 -7.06
N GLN A 393 -11.73 35.00 -8.25
CA GLN A 393 -11.12 34.54 -9.50
C GLN A 393 -9.59 34.53 -9.37
N ALA A 394 -8.98 33.41 -9.76
CA ALA A 394 -7.54 33.19 -9.75
C ALA A 394 -6.80 34.31 -10.51
N LEU A 395 -5.86 34.97 -9.85
CA LEU A 395 -4.80 35.72 -10.50
C LEU A 395 -4.04 34.73 -11.42
N ASN A 396 -4.02 35.08 -12.72
CA ASN A 396 -3.43 34.33 -13.83
C ASN A 396 -2.03 33.76 -13.50
N THR A 397 -1.99 32.54 -13.03
CA THR A 397 -0.81 31.65 -13.08
C THR A 397 -1.21 30.49 -13.97
N LYS A 398 -0.41 30.22 -15.01
CA LYS A 398 -0.65 29.13 -15.96
C LYS A 398 -0.99 27.85 -15.21
N GLU A 399 -2.28 27.54 -15.14
CA GLU A 399 -2.79 26.29 -14.58
C GLU A 399 -2.66 25.20 -15.65
N ASN A 400 -2.00 24.13 -15.30
CA ASN A 400 -2.21 22.85 -15.97
C ASN A 400 -3.47 22.24 -15.37
N GLU A 401 -4.61 22.39 -16.07
CA GLU A 401 -5.77 21.54 -15.86
C GLU A 401 -5.46 20.12 -16.36
N LEU A 402 -5.70 19.15 -15.51
CA LEU A 402 -5.88 17.74 -15.85
C LEU A 402 -7.29 17.32 -15.45
#